data_52ed0ac7277b266e905a2419bb5ff1bf
#
_entry.id   52ed0ac7277b266e905a2419bb5ff1bf
#
_cell.length_a   1.000
_cell.length_b   1.000
_cell.length_c   1.000
_cell.angle_alpha   90.00
_cell.angle_beta   90.00
_cell.angle_gamma   90.00
#
_symmetry.space_group_name_H-M   'P 1'
#
loop_
_entity.id
_entity.type
_entity.pdbx_description
1 polymer ?
#
loop_
_entity_poly.entity_id
_entity_poly.type
_entity_poly.pdbx_seq_one_letter_code
_entity_poly.pdbx_strand_id
1 'polypeptide(L)'
;MKVTWTVTPVGYQRIAKRCPSCNIKRDFTPSGAFRINSQKKVLDVWSIYKCTHCDYTWNISLFWRLHVSKIDRQLYHRLMTNDAATVQHFAYDIATLKRNNAELSGRPDFTVQERWPLSITAHQRVRVSVRISRSFQVSLLSILKQQLMLSAGEIKRHVESGKISGITMEMLKSRKLKAEEYEFQLSAETLFARRKIVLTHR
;
A
#
# COMPACT_ATOMS: atom_id res chain seq x y z
N MET A 1 -11.16 -0.02 24.78
CA MET A 1 -11.92 -0.30 23.57
C MET A 1 -11.01 -0.17 22.35
N LYS A 2 -11.10 -1.06 21.35
CA LYS A 2 -10.17 -1.10 20.20
C LYS A 2 -10.93 -0.95 18.88
N VAL A 3 -10.54 0.02 18.08
CA VAL A 3 -10.96 0.21 16.68
C VAL A 3 -9.80 -0.23 15.79
N THR A 4 -10.08 -0.98 14.72
CA THR A 4 -9.05 -1.41 13.78
C THR A 4 -9.22 -0.65 12.45
N TRP A 5 -8.14 -0.05 11.99
CA TRP A 5 -8.03 0.56 10.66
C TRP A 5 -7.14 -0.31 9.78
N THR A 6 -7.72 -0.94 8.78
CA THR A 6 -6.97 -1.71 7.78
C THR A 6 -6.69 -0.81 6.58
N VAL A 7 -5.43 -0.49 6.37
CA VAL A 7 -4.96 0.37 5.28
C VAL A 7 -4.54 -0.49 4.10
N THR A 8 -5.20 -0.29 2.96
CA THR A 8 -4.95 -1.06 1.73
C THR A 8 -4.60 -0.12 0.58
N PRO A 9 -3.48 -0.34 -0.12
CA PRO A 9 -3.13 0.47 -1.28
C PRO A 9 -4.12 0.25 -2.42
N VAL A 10 -4.40 1.32 -3.18
CA VAL A 10 -5.24 1.31 -4.38
C VAL A 10 -4.37 1.28 -5.62
N GLY A 11 -4.73 0.45 -6.59
CA GLY A 11 -3.99 0.33 -7.84
C GLY A 11 -2.63 -0.39 -7.67
N TYR A 12 -1.62 0.11 -8.34
CA TYR A 12 -0.29 -0.50 -8.38
C TYR A 12 0.80 0.50 -7.96
N GLN A 13 1.88 -0.02 -7.36
CA GLN A 13 3.10 0.76 -7.17
C GLN A 13 3.70 1.09 -8.54
N ARG A 14 3.84 2.38 -8.86
CA ARG A 14 4.57 2.83 -10.05
C ARG A 14 6.07 2.69 -9.80
N ILE A 15 6.78 2.43 -10.89
CA ILE A 15 8.24 2.36 -10.88
C ILE A 15 8.79 3.27 -11.97
N ALA A 16 9.94 3.87 -11.72
CA ALA A 16 10.60 4.76 -12.67
C ALA A 16 11.83 4.10 -13.27
N LYS A 17 11.98 4.26 -14.57
CA LYS A 17 13.14 3.81 -15.35
C LYS A 17 13.33 4.67 -16.59
N ARG A 18 14.57 4.74 -17.12
CA ARG A 18 14.81 5.32 -18.45
C ARG A 18 14.09 4.45 -19.49
N CYS A 19 13.13 5.03 -20.17
CA CYS A 19 12.42 4.37 -21.25
C CYS A 19 13.26 4.46 -22.53
N PRO A 20 13.61 3.33 -23.19
CA PRO A 20 14.40 3.36 -24.40
C PRO A 20 13.72 4.09 -25.56
N SER A 21 12.40 3.98 -25.66
CA SER A 21 11.61 4.64 -26.71
C SER A 21 11.48 6.15 -26.48
N CYS A 22 11.21 6.59 -25.23
CA CYS A 22 11.12 8.01 -24.89
C CYS A 22 12.49 8.68 -24.72
N ASN A 23 13.54 7.90 -24.54
CA ASN A 23 14.92 8.29 -24.22
C ASN A 23 15.10 9.12 -22.92
N ILE A 24 14.10 9.18 -22.06
CA ILE A 24 14.10 9.87 -20.77
C ILE A 24 13.53 8.96 -19.66
N LYS A 25 13.70 9.36 -18.40
CA LYS A 25 13.09 8.66 -17.25
C LYS A 25 11.58 8.80 -17.29
N ARG A 26 10.86 7.69 -17.21
CA ARG A 26 9.41 7.60 -17.26
C ARG A 26 8.90 6.66 -16.17
N ASP A 27 7.64 6.84 -15.82
CA ASP A 27 6.91 5.90 -14.98
C ASP A 27 6.47 4.71 -15.82
N PHE A 28 6.49 3.54 -15.15
CA PHE A 28 5.98 2.29 -15.68
C PHE A 28 4.96 1.72 -14.71
N THR A 29 3.90 1.13 -15.23
CA THR A 29 2.85 0.44 -14.47
C THR A 29 2.69 -0.99 -14.96
N PRO A 30 2.27 -1.94 -14.09
CA PRO A 30 1.91 -3.28 -14.54
C PRO A 30 0.83 -3.23 -15.62
N SER A 31 0.99 -4.01 -16.68
CA SER A 31 -0.02 -4.16 -17.74
C SER A 31 -1.19 -5.05 -17.35
N GLY A 32 -1.11 -5.73 -16.20
CA GLY A 32 -2.06 -6.77 -15.80
C GLY A 32 -1.70 -8.16 -16.31
N ALA A 33 -0.60 -8.33 -17.03
CA ALA A 33 -0.22 -9.60 -17.64
C ALA A 33 1.13 -10.12 -17.15
N PHE A 34 1.26 -11.44 -17.17
CA PHE A 34 2.52 -12.16 -17.00
C PHE A 34 2.98 -12.76 -18.32
N ARG A 35 4.28 -12.89 -18.47
CA ARG A 35 4.89 -13.67 -19.53
C ARG A 35 5.55 -14.88 -18.90
N ILE A 36 5.22 -16.07 -19.41
CA ILE A 36 5.77 -17.32 -18.93
C ILE A 36 6.43 -18.04 -20.12
N ASN A 37 7.68 -18.42 -19.94
CA ASN A 37 8.41 -19.27 -20.86
C ASN A 37 8.76 -20.56 -20.14
N SER A 38 8.39 -21.70 -20.73
CA SER A 38 8.67 -23.03 -20.19
C SER A 38 9.57 -23.77 -21.15
N GLN A 39 10.75 -24.15 -20.70
CA GLN A 39 11.70 -24.92 -21.48
C GLN A 39 12.40 -25.98 -20.61
N LYS A 40 12.39 -27.24 -21.01
CA LYS A 40 13.11 -28.35 -20.34
C LYS A 40 12.86 -28.42 -18.83
N LYS A 41 11.59 -28.38 -18.40
CA LYS A 41 11.14 -28.40 -16.99
C LYS A 41 11.57 -27.18 -16.14
N VAL A 42 12.02 -26.09 -16.76
CA VAL A 42 12.28 -24.83 -16.07
C VAL A 42 11.36 -23.74 -16.58
N LEU A 43 11.04 -22.80 -15.71
CA LEU A 43 10.15 -21.68 -15.95
C LEU A 43 10.94 -20.38 -15.79
N ASP A 44 10.76 -19.49 -16.75
CA ASP A 44 11.08 -18.07 -16.63
C ASP A 44 9.77 -17.29 -16.61
N VAL A 45 9.58 -16.46 -15.62
CA VAL A 45 8.34 -15.72 -15.43
C VAL A 45 8.65 -14.25 -15.23
N TRP A 46 7.91 -13.40 -15.96
CA TRP A 46 8.02 -11.94 -15.86
C TRP A 46 6.64 -11.33 -15.64
N SER A 47 6.60 -10.27 -14.84
CA SER A 47 5.50 -9.32 -14.83
C SER A 47 5.76 -8.27 -15.91
N ILE A 48 4.77 -8.02 -16.75
CA ILE A 48 4.88 -7.08 -17.88
C ILE A 48 4.50 -5.68 -17.37
N TYR A 49 5.42 -4.73 -17.52
CA TYR A 49 5.21 -3.32 -17.24
C TYR A 49 5.21 -2.51 -18.54
N LYS A 50 4.39 -1.47 -18.58
CA LYS A 50 4.31 -0.55 -19.71
C LYS A 50 4.68 0.86 -19.29
N CYS A 51 5.42 1.54 -20.17
CA CYS A 51 5.67 2.96 -20.05
C CYS A 51 4.35 3.71 -20.11
N THR A 52 4.10 4.62 -19.16
CA THR A 52 2.85 5.39 -19.10
C THR A 52 2.68 6.41 -20.23
N HIS A 53 3.72 6.60 -21.07
CA HIS A 53 3.72 7.57 -22.17
C HIS A 53 3.68 6.94 -23.56
N CYS A 54 4.49 5.87 -23.79
CA CYS A 54 4.65 5.30 -25.15
C CYS A 54 4.35 3.80 -25.22
N ASP A 55 3.82 3.21 -24.15
CA ASP A 55 3.51 1.78 -24.03
C ASP A 55 4.70 0.82 -24.22
N TYR A 56 5.94 1.36 -24.26
CA TYR A 56 7.12 0.52 -24.32
C TYR A 56 7.11 -0.52 -23.18
N THR A 57 7.36 -1.77 -23.52
CA THR A 57 7.28 -2.88 -22.58
C THR A 57 8.59 -3.10 -21.83
N TRP A 58 8.51 -3.25 -20.51
CA TRP A 58 9.59 -3.70 -19.67
C TRP A 58 9.16 -4.94 -18.87
N ASN A 59 9.96 -6.01 -18.97
CA ASN A 59 9.72 -7.25 -18.27
C ASN A 59 10.45 -7.24 -16.92
N ILE A 60 9.70 -7.31 -15.82
CA ILE A 60 10.21 -7.48 -14.46
C ILE A 60 10.32 -8.98 -14.18
N SER A 61 11.55 -9.50 -14.01
CA SER A 61 11.78 -10.90 -13.72
C SER A 61 11.27 -11.28 -12.33
N LEU A 62 10.35 -12.23 -12.28
CA LEU A 62 9.82 -12.79 -11.04
C LEU A 62 10.56 -14.06 -10.66
N PHE A 63 10.64 -14.99 -11.62
CA PHE A 63 11.36 -16.25 -11.49
C PHE A 63 12.29 -16.44 -12.68
N TRP A 64 13.49 -16.94 -12.40
CA TRP A 64 14.51 -17.25 -13.39
C TRP A 64 14.92 -18.70 -13.29
N ARG A 65 14.75 -19.47 -14.38
CA ARG A 65 15.08 -20.90 -14.48
C ARG A 65 14.56 -21.71 -13.28
N LEU A 66 13.36 -21.39 -12.80
CA LEU A 66 12.72 -22.12 -11.70
C LEU A 66 12.25 -23.51 -12.20
N HIS A 67 12.70 -24.57 -11.55
CA HIS A 67 12.21 -25.91 -11.90
C HIS A 67 10.71 -26.02 -11.62
N VAL A 68 9.95 -26.62 -12.55
CA VAL A 68 8.47 -26.69 -12.47
C VAL A 68 7.96 -27.37 -11.19
N SER A 69 8.74 -28.26 -10.58
CA SER A 69 8.37 -28.90 -9.31
C SER A 69 8.48 -27.98 -8.09
N LYS A 70 9.13 -26.81 -8.22
CA LYS A 70 9.35 -25.86 -7.13
C LYS A 70 8.32 -24.73 -7.11
N ILE A 71 7.47 -24.63 -8.13
CA ILE A 71 6.40 -23.65 -8.14
C ILE A 71 5.13 -24.27 -7.56
N ASP A 72 4.46 -23.54 -6.71
CA ASP A 72 3.12 -23.91 -6.24
C ASP A 72 2.12 -23.94 -7.40
N ARG A 73 1.30 -24.99 -7.49
CA ARG A 73 0.34 -25.21 -8.59
C ARG A 73 -0.70 -24.09 -8.68
N GLN A 74 -1.17 -23.57 -7.54
CA GLN A 74 -2.15 -22.49 -7.52
C GLN A 74 -1.52 -21.18 -7.99
N LEU A 75 -0.27 -20.91 -7.56
CA LEU A 75 0.47 -19.76 -8.05
C LEU A 75 0.70 -19.85 -9.56
N TYR A 76 1.13 -21.02 -10.07
CA TYR A 76 1.30 -21.23 -11.50
C TYR A 76 0.01 -20.96 -12.29
N HIS A 77 -1.11 -21.50 -11.83
CA HIS A 77 -2.42 -21.24 -12.45
C HIS A 77 -2.78 -19.74 -12.44
N ARG A 78 -2.59 -19.04 -11.31
CA ARG A 78 -2.85 -17.60 -11.20
C ARG A 78 -1.96 -16.76 -12.14
N LEU A 79 -0.71 -17.17 -12.32
CA LEU A 79 0.19 -16.52 -13.28
C LEU A 79 -0.28 -16.74 -14.73
N MET A 80 -0.68 -17.97 -15.09
CA MET A 80 -1.21 -18.31 -16.43
C MET A 80 -2.51 -17.57 -16.75
N THR A 81 -3.35 -17.33 -15.76
CA THR A 81 -4.65 -16.65 -15.92
C THR A 81 -4.57 -15.12 -15.72
N ASN A 82 -3.36 -14.59 -15.51
CA ASN A 82 -3.15 -13.16 -15.24
C ASN A 82 -4.01 -12.65 -14.07
N ASP A 83 -4.10 -13.44 -12.99
CA ASP A 83 -4.91 -13.11 -11.82
C ASP A 83 -4.55 -11.72 -11.26
N ALA A 84 -5.55 -10.84 -11.17
CA ALA A 84 -5.36 -9.45 -10.78
C ALA A 84 -4.77 -9.29 -9.37
N ALA A 85 -5.15 -10.16 -8.42
CA ALA A 85 -4.60 -10.14 -7.06
C ALA A 85 -3.12 -10.54 -7.06
N THR A 86 -2.73 -11.45 -7.94
CA THR A 86 -1.33 -11.89 -8.13
C THR A 86 -0.51 -10.80 -8.81
N VAL A 87 -1.06 -10.10 -9.81
CA VAL A 87 -0.41 -8.92 -10.42
C VAL A 87 -0.17 -7.85 -9.36
N GLN A 88 -1.18 -7.55 -8.54
CA GLN A 88 -1.06 -6.57 -7.46
C GLN A 88 -0.04 -7.03 -6.39
N HIS A 89 0.01 -8.32 -6.06
CA HIS A 89 0.99 -8.86 -5.12
C HIS A 89 2.42 -8.56 -5.58
N PHE A 90 2.77 -8.90 -6.81
CA PHE A 90 4.11 -8.66 -7.34
C PHE A 90 4.42 -7.19 -7.59
N ALA A 91 3.41 -6.36 -7.88
CA ALA A 91 3.59 -4.92 -8.02
C ALA A 91 4.01 -4.23 -6.71
N TYR A 92 3.70 -4.83 -5.55
CA TYR A 92 4.12 -4.36 -4.23
C TYR A 92 5.27 -5.16 -3.62
N ASP A 93 5.79 -6.17 -4.30
CA ASP A 93 7.00 -6.89 -3.87
C ASP A 93 8.26 -6.05 -4.12
N ILE A 94 8.57 -5.22 -3.13
CA ILE A 94 9.70 -4.28 -3.18
C ILE A 94 11.04 -5.01 -3.38
N ALA A 95 11.19 -6.22 -2.86
CA ALA A 95 12.41 -7.01 -3.02
C ALA A 95 12.60 -7.41 -4.49
N THR A 96 11.55 -7.91 -5.13
CA THR A 96 11.56 -8.23 -6.56
C THR A 96 11.79 -7.00 -7.43
N LEU A 97 11.12 -5.88 -7.15
CA LEU A 97 11.33 -4.64 -7.89
C LEU A 97 12.78 -4.16 -7.80
N LYS A 98 13.36 -4.16 -6.60
CA LYS A 98 14.79 -3.78 -6.39
C LYS A 98 15.76 -4.69 -7.13
N ARG A 99 15.55 -6.01 -7.13
CA ARG A 99 16.38 -6.96 -7.89
C ARG A 99 16.39 -6.66 -9.39
N ASN A 100 15.31 -6.07 -9.91
CA ASN A 100 15.19 -5.63 -11.30
C ASN A 100 15.65 -4.19 -11.53
N ASN A 101 16.35 -3.57 -10.57
CA ASN A 101 16.79 -2.17 -10.63
C ASN A 101 15.64 -1.19 -10.89
N ALA A 102 14.44 -1.50 -10.39
CA ALA A 102 13.30 -0.62 -10.46
C ALA A 102 13.33 0.39 -9.31
N GLU A 103 13.24 1.66 -9.63
CA GLU A 103 13.04 2.72 -8.63
C GLU A 103 11.54 2.89 -8.36
N LEU A 104 11.16 3.00 -7.09
CA LEU A 104 9.76 3.28 -6.75
C LEU A 104 9.43 4.74 -7.12
N SER A 105 8.33 4.96 -7.82
CA SER A 105 7.85 6.28 -8.23
C SER A 105 6.49 6.57 -7.61
N GLY A 106 6.38 7.78 -7.06
CA GLY A 106 5.15 8.23 -6.42
C GLY A 106 4.77 7.48 -5.15
N ARG A 107 3.64 7.86 -4.60
CA ARG A 107 2.99 7.17 -3.49
C ARG A 107 1.64 6.65 -3.98
N PRO A 108 1.35 5.36 -3.82
CA PRO A 108 0.03 4.84 -4.13
C PRO A 108 -1.03 5.53 -3.27
N ASP A 109 -2.20 5.72 -3.83
CA ASP A 109 -3.40 6.03 -3.06
C ASP A 109 -3.75 4.83 -2.18
N PHE A 110 -4.55 5.06 -1.15
CA PHE A 110 -4.96 4.00 -0.25
C PHE A 110 -6.38 4.22 0.25
N THR A 111 -7.01 3.13 0.64
CA THR A 111 -8.27 3.12 1.38
C THR A 111 -8.03 2.65 2.80
N VAL A 112 -8.92 3.05 3.71
CA VAL A 112 -8.92 2.58 5.09
C VAL A 112 -10.27 1.97 5.41
N GLN A 113 -10.25 0.67 5.68
CA GLN A 113 -11.40 -0.06 6.21
C GLN A 113 -11.41 0.03 7.73
N GLU A 114 -12.51 0.50 8.30
CA GLU A 114 -12.69 0.61 9.75
C GLU A 114 -13.51 -0.56 10.28
N ARG A 115 -13.00 -1.21 11.33
CA ARG A 115 -13.77 -2.18 12.10
C ARG A 115 -14.00 -1.62 13.49
N TRP A 116 -15.26 -1.40 13.84
CA TRP A 116 -15.72 -0.86 15.10
C TRP A 116 -16.23 -1.96 16.03
N PRO A 117 -16.05 -1.84 17.35
CA PRO A 117 -16.77 -2.67 18.31
C PRO A 117 -18.25 -2.27 18.37
N LEU A 118 -19.08 -3.16 18.90
CA LEU A 118 -20.55 -3.02 18.91
C LEU A 118 -21.07 -1.81 19.70
N SER A 119 -20.32 -1.32 20.69
CA SER A 119 -20.72 -0.15 21.50
C SER A 119 -19.53 0.75 21.81
N ILE A 120 -19.68 2.06 21.59
CA ILE A 120 -18.71 3.10 21.99
C ILE A 120 -19.46 4.23 22.66
N THR A 121 -19.03 4.60 23.89
CA THR A 121 -19.51 5.79 24.60
C THR A 121 -18.64 6.99 24.29
N ALA A 122 -19.24 8.19 24.17
CA ALA A 122 -18.58 9.42 23.70
C ALA A 122 -17.39 9.87 24.56
N HIS A 123 -17.37 9.52 25.84
CA HIS A 123 -16.36 10.02 26.81
C HIS A 123 -15.16 9.08 27.02
N GLN A 124 -15.02 8.01 26.22
CA GLN A 124 -13.93 7.05 26.40
C GLN A 124 -12.73 7.37 25.50
N ARG A 125 -11.53 7.04 26.02
CA ARG A 125 -10.35 6.91 25.14
C ARG A 125 -10.44 5.62 24.31
N VAL A 126 -10.28 5.77 23.04
CA VAL A 126 -10.34 4.68 22.06
C VAL A 126 -8.93 4.32 21.63
N ARG A 127 -8.57 3.05 21.75
CA ARG A 127 -7.33 2.52 21.17
C ARG A 127 -7.58 2.24 19.69
N VAL A 128 -6.76 2.80 18.83
CA VAL A 128 -6.78 2.55 17.39
C VAL A 128 -5.59 1.70 17.02
N SER A 129 -5.85 0.57 16.35
CA SER A 129 -4.83 -0.28 15.74
C SER A 129 -4.87 -0.04 14.23
N VAL A 130 -3.77 0.45 13.68
CA VAL A 130 -3.57 0.63 12.23
C VAL A 130 -2.81 -0.56 11.70
N ARG A 131 -3.43 -1.32 10.80
CA ARG A 131 -2.81 -2.48 10.12
C ARG A 131 -2.60 -2.17 8.66
N ILE A 132 -1.41 -2.46 8.17
CA ILE A 132 -1.06 -2.30 6.76
C ILE A 132 -1.21 -3.65 6.06
N SER A 133 -2.16 -3.75 5.13
CA SER A 133 -2.47 -5.00 4.43
C SER A 133 -1.32 -5.50 3.54
N ARG A 134 -0.47 -4.59 3.07
CA ARG A 134 0.71 -4.86 2.23
C ARG A 134 1.76 -3.78 2.46
N SER A 135 3.03 -4.11 2.32
CA SER A 135 4.12 -3.13 2.42
C SER A 135 4.09 -2.16 1.23
N PHE A 136 3.79 -0.89 1.47
CA PHE A 136 3.84 0.19 0.48
C PHE A 136 4.26 1.51 1.13
N GLN A 137 4.50 2.54 0.31
CA GLN A 137 4.90 3.85 0.82
C GLN A 137 3.70 4.65 1.33
N VAL A 138 3.41 4.55 2.61
CA VAL A 138 2.39 5.34 3.31
C VAL A 138 2.97 5.90 4.61
N SER A 139 2.59 7.11 4.98
CA SER A 139 2.97 7.73 6.25
C SER A 139 1.81 7.70 7.24
N LEU A 140 2.13 7.59 8.52
CA LEU A 140 1.12 7.66 9.58
C LEU A 140 0.34 8.99 9.52
N LEU A 141 1.03 10.09 9.23
CA LEU A 141 0.40 11.40 9.07
C LEU A 141 -0.65 11.40 7.94
N SER A 142 -0.38 10.74 6.80
CA SER A 142 -1.36 10.66 5.71
C SER A 142 -2.62 9.89 6.11
N ILE A 143 -2.44 8.78 6.85
CA ILE A 143 -3.56 7.98 7.36
C ILE A 143 -4.39 8.79 8.35
N LEU A 144 -3.74 9.46 9.31
CA LEU A 144 -4.43 10.31 10.29
C LEU A 144 -5.18 11.48 9.64
N LYS A 145 -4.56 12.15 8.65
CA LYS A 145 -5.23 13.21 7.89
C LYS A 145 -6.51 12.73 7.24
N GLN A 146 -6.46 11.60 6.56
CA GLN A 146 -7.62 11.01 5.88
C GLN A 146 -8.69 10.56 6.88
N GLN A 147 -8.26 9.90 7.96
CA GLN A 147 -9.20 9.30 8.90
C GLN A 147 -9.81 10.31 9.89
N LEU A 148 -9.08 11.32 10.30
CA LEU A 148 -9.57 12.31 11.25
C LEU A 148 -10.10 13.60 10.57
N MET A 149 -9.89 13.75 9.25
CA MET A 149 -10.24 14.95 8.48
C MET A 149 -9.57 16.20 9.07
N LEU A 150 -8.37 16.05 9.62
CA LEU A 150 -7.58 17.11 10.24
C LEU A 150 -6.39 17.49 9.37
N SER A 151 -6.00 18.75 9.44
CA SER A 151 -4.76 19.23 8.84
C SER A 151 -3.52 18.65 9.55
N ALA A 152 -2.38 18.69 8.89
CA ALA A 152 -1.12 18.25 9.50
C ALA A 152 -0.76 19.04 10.78
N GLY A 153 -1.08 20.35 10.80
CA GLY A 153 -0.85 21.20 11.97
C GLY A 153 -1.74 20.82 13.16
N GLU A 154 -3.01 20.52 12.89
CA GLU A 154 -3.94 20.08 13.95
C GLU A 154 -3.54 18.75 14.54
N ILE A 155 -3.16 17.76 13.70
CA ILE A 155 -2.69 16.46 14.16
C ILE A 155 -1.47 16.63 15.07
N LYS A 156 -0.48 17.46 14.67
CA LYS A 156 0.69 17.75 15.51
C LYS A 156 0.30 18.33 16.87
N ARG A 157 -0.56 19.36 16.88
CA ARG A 157 -1.08 19.97 18.13
C ARG A 157 -1.82 18.94 18.99
N HIS A 158 -2.59 18.02 18.40
CA HIS A 158 -3.28 16.96 19.14
C HIS A 158 -2.31 15.94 19.77
N VAL A 159 -1.18 15.66 19.10
CA VAL A 159 -0.12 14.80 19.66
C VAL A 159 0.60 15.53 20.80
N GLU A 160 0.98 16.79 20.61
CA GLU A 160 1.67 17.63 21.62
C GLU A 160 0.80 17.85 22.86
N SER A 161 -0.50 18.05 22.70
CA SER A 161 -1.46 18.22 23.81
C SER A 161 -1.92 16.89 24.46
N GLY A 162 -1.45 15.73 23.98
CA GLY A 162 -1.83 14.42 24.50
C GLY A 162 -3.25 13.96 24.13
N LYS A 163 -3.98 14.71 23.29
CA LYS A 163 -5.28 14.27 22.73
C LYS A 163 -5.13 13.02 21.87
N ILE A 164 -4.02 12.92 21.15
CA ILE A 164 -3.58 11.69 20.50
C ILE A 164 -2.32 11.23 21.23
N SER A 165 -2.33 10.05 21.83
CA SER A 165 -1.21 9.49 22.60
C SER A 165 -0.77 8.14 22.03
N GLY A 166 0.50 7.74 22.27
CA GLY A 166 1.11 6.55 21.68
C GLY A 166 1.77 6.79 20.31
N ILE A 167 1.79 8.05 19.86
CA ILE A 167 2.47 8.50 18.63
C ILE A 167 3.49 9.57 19.03
N THR A 168 4.70 9.47 18.44
CA THR A 168 5.72 10.49 18.58
C THR A 168 5.78 11.42 17.37
N MET A 169 6.36 12.62 17.55
CA MET A 169 6.58 13.54 16.44
C MET A 169 7.50 12.97 15.35
N GLU A 170 8.41 12.07 15.71
CA GLU A 170 9.28 11.36 14.76
C GLU A 170 8.47 10.40 13.88
N MET A 171 7.49 9.67 14.48
CA MET A 171 6.60 8.80 13.72
C MET A 171 5.78 9.59 12.71
N LEU A 172 5.33 10.80 13.05
CA LEU A 172 4.61 11.69 12.12
C LEU A 172 5.48 12.23 11.00
N LYS A 173 6.78 12.47 11.26
CA LYS A 173 7.74 12.94 10.24
C LYS A 173 8.17 11.83 9.29
N SER A 174 8.02 10.58 9.68
CA SER A 174 8.43 9.43 8.87
C SER A 174 7.61 9.36 7.58
N ARG A 175 8.32 9.28 6.45
CA ARG A 175 7.68 9.16 5.12
C ARG A 175 7.15 7.77 4.83
N LYS A 176 7.54 6.77 5.61
CA LYS A 176 7.15 5.38 5.46
C LYS A 176 6.97 4.75 6.84
N LEU A 177 5.92 3.97 6.99
CA LEU A 177 5.71 3.12 8.16
C LEU A 177 6.76 1.99 8.17
N LYS A 178 7.32 1.71 9.36
CA LYS A 178 8.38 0.70 9.56
C LYS A 178 7.83 -0.64 10.01
N ALA A 179 6.66 -0.64 10.65
CA ALA A 179 5.99 -1.83 11.15
C ALA A 179 4.67 -2.08 10.40
N GLU A 180 4.16 -3.29 10.47
CA GLU A 180 2.89 -3.68 9.86
C GLU A 180 1.68 -3.26 10.71
N GLU A 181 1.89 -3.04 12.00
CA GLU A 181 0.85 -2.61 12.94
C GLU A 181 1.36 -1.46 13.83
N TYR A 182 0.48 -0.46 14.04
CA TYR A 182 0.70 0.69 14.91
C TYR A 182 -0.50 0.85 15.83
N GLU A 183 -0.24 1.11 17.11
CA GLU A 183 -1.30 1.40 18.06
C GLU A 183 -1.14 2.79 18.66
N PHE A 184 -2.26 3.48 18.81
CA PHE A 184 -2.33 4.77 19.49
C PHE A 184 -3.71 4.95 20.13
N GLN A 185 -3.85 5.98 20.96
CA GLN A 185 -5.11 6.30 21.63
C GLN A 185 -5.54 7.73 21.28
N LEU A 186 -6.83 7.91 21.13
CA LEU A 186 -7.44 9.23 20.96
C LEU A 186 -8.80 9.29 21.66
N SER A 187 -9.31 10.51 21.90
CA SER A 187 -10.63 10.66 22.48
C SER A 187 -11.71 10.26 21.48
N ALA A 188 -12.79 9.66 21.97
CA ALA A 188 -13.94 9.34 21.13
C ALA A 188 -14.50 10.58 20.42
N GLU A 189 -14.46 11.76 21.04
CA GLU A 189 -14.86 13.03 20.43
C GLU A 189 -14.07 13.35 19.16
N THR A 190 -12.73 13.19 19.19
CA THR A 190 -11.88 13.41 18.01
C THR A 190 -12.22 12.44 16.90
N LEU A 191 -12.58 11.19 17.25
CA LEU A 191 -12.94 10.15 16.30
C LEU A 191 -14.35 10.37 15.72
N PHE A 192 -15.31 10.90 16.53
CA PHE A 192 -16.70 11.13 16.12
C PHE A 192 -16.95 12.49 15.48
N ALA A 193 -16.08 13.48 15.67
CA ALA A 193 -16.18 14.80 15.03
C ALA A 193 -16.35 14.65 13.51
N ARG A 194 -15.69 13.67 12.90
CA ARG A 194 -15.83 13.30 11.49
C ARG A 194 -17.24 12.80 11.14
N ARG A 195 -17.89 12.01 11.99
CA ARG A 195 -19.20 11.40 11.69
C ARG A 195 -20.35 12.42 11.71
N LYS A 196 -20.25 13.44 12.54
CA LYS A 196 -21.26 14.53 12.56
C LYS A 196 -21.31 15.28 11.24
N ILE A 197 -20.16 15.49 10.58
CA ILE A 197 -20.09 16.17 9.27
C ILE A 197 -20.77 15.35 8.16
N VAL A 198 -20.64 14.00 8.20
CA VAL A 198 -21.26 13.12 7.19
C VAL A 198 -22.79 13.02 7.35
N LEU A 199 -23.32 13.16 8.57
CA LEU A 199 -24.75 13.09 8.87
C LEU A 199 -25.50 14.40 8.59
N THR A 200 -24.80 15.54 8.47
CA THR A 200 -25.38 16.85 8.16
C THR A 200 -25.45 17.15 6.67
N HIS A 201 -24.94 16.28 5.80
CA HIS A 201 -24.96 16.40 4.34
C HIS A 201 -25.81 15.33 3.64
N ARG A 202 -26.79 14.71 4.33
CA ARG A 202 -27.81 13.86 3.73
C ARG A 202 -29.19 14.46 3.89
#